data_73fbdc1d9b08ed5742c7e26f7f6b1029
#
_entry.id   73fbdc1d9b08ed5742c7e26f7f6b1029
#
_cell.length_a   1.000
_cell.length_b   1.000
_cell.length_c   1.000
_cell.angle_alpha   90.00
_cell.angle_beta   90.00
_cell.angle_gamma   90.00
#
_symmetry.space_group_name_H-M   'P 1'
#
loop_
_entity.id
_entity.type
_entity.pdbx_description
1 polymer ?
#
loop_
_entity_poly.entity_id
_entity_poly.type
_entity_poly.pdbx_seq_one_letter_code
_entity_poly.pdbx_strand_id
1 'polypeptide(L)'
;MWAHQYLQAVNQITAKKQHPHVWTHDRDDAERFGLEPNFGCCTANFNQGWPKLAGHIFWRATGGGVAVGIFAPASLVLPNQTETGGGGSLRVVTDYPFEDEIEIIAQIEKPMPLYVRVPGWADKAELAMTFDGSAPVRELLHAKNGTFVRVQALPPSTRVTLKLRPTTRLEQWAKGGGYSVHRGALMFSLPIAPNFTVAAHHFGDQTMSNDYDTTAASCLLYTSPSPRDCRL
;
A
#
# COMPACT_ATOMS: atom_id res chain seq x y z
N MET A 1 -1.46 -2.53 -21.65
CA MET A 1 -1.08 -1.14 -21.99
C MET A 1 -0.22 -0.60 -20.84
N TRP A 2 0.97 -0.12 -21.14
CA TRP A 2 1.82 0.59 -20.19
C TRP A 2 1.40 2.06 -20.22
N ALA A 3 0.44 2.41 -19.39
CA ALA A 3 -0.07 3.75 -19.33
C ALA A 3 -0.35 4.10 -17.88
N HIS A 4 -0.17 5.35 -17.53
CA HIS A 4 -0.52 5.88 -16.23
C HIS A 4 -1.30 7.18 -16.40
N GLN A 5 -1.92 7.61 -15.32
CA GLN A 5 -2.63 8.86 -15.23
C GLN A 5 -2.03 9.67 -14.08
N TYR A 6 -1.75 10.94 -14.30
CA TYR A 6 -1.15 11.79 -13.27
C TYR A 6 -2.12 12.03 -12.11
N LEU A 7 -3.34 12.46 -12.44
CA LEU A 7 -4.39 12.63 -11.46
C LEU A 7 -5.10 11.29 -11.24
N GLN A 8 -4.84 10.68 -10.09
CA GLN A 8 -5.42 9.39 -9.75
C GLN A 8 -6.63 9.54 -8.85
N ALA A 9 -7.78 9.07 -9.30
CA ALA A 9 -8.96 8.85 -8.49
C ALA A 9 -9.15 7.35 -8.24
N VAL A 10 -9.89 6.99 -7.20
CA VAL A 10 -10.26 5.59 -6.92
C VAL A 10 -10.89 4.95 -8.14
N ASN A 11 -11.62 5.75 -8.89
CA ASN A 11 -12.15 5.44 -10.19
C ASN A 11 -11.54 6.42 -11.20
N GLN A 12 -10.59 5.93 -11.97
CA GLN A 12 -9.78 6.72 -12.89
C GLN A 12 -10.61 7.46 -13.98
N ILE A 13 -11.81 6.98 -14.26
CA ILE A 13 -12.69 7.54 -15.29
C ILE A 13 -13.42 8.79 -14.78
N THR A 14 -13.71 8.86 -13.49
CA THR A 14 -14.48 9.97 -12.93
C THR A 14 -13.66 11.25 -12.74
N ALA A 15 -12.35 11.18 -12.77
CA ALA A 15 -11.50 12.36 -12.63
C ALA A 15 -11.86 13.46 -13.64
N LYS A 16 -12.06 13.07 -14.91
CA LYS A 16 -12.39 13.99 -16.01
C LYS A 16 -13.77 14.64 -15.90
N LYS A 17 -14.72 14.01 -15.21
CA LYS A 17 -16.11 14.46 -15.17
C LYS A 17 -16.43 15.45 -14.04
N GLN A 18 -15.48 15.68 -13.14
CA GLN A 18 -15.68 16.58 -12.00
C GLN A 18 -15.09 17.95 -12.26
N HIS A 19 -15.75 18.76 -13.04
CA HIS A 19 -15.40 20.16 -13.24
C HIS A 19 -16.34 21.10 -12.47
N PRO A 20 -15.75 22.06 -11.69
CA PRO A 20 -14.33 22.20 -11.39
C PRO A 20 -13.83 21.09 -10.46
N HIS A 21 -12.57 20.66 -10.63
CA HIS A 21 -11.97 19.67 -9.78
C HIS A 21 -11.94 20.14 -8.33
N VAL A 22 -12.48 19.35 -7.41
CA VAL A 22 -12.56 19.72 -5.99
C VAL A 22 -11.26 19.50 -5.23
N TRP A 23 -10.30 18.79 -5.82
CA TRP A 23 -9.04 18.40 -5.17
C TRP A 23 -7.78 18.85 -5.91
N THR A 24 -7.88 19.32 -7.15
CA THR A 24 -6.72 19.71 -7.96
C THR A 24 -7.08 20.83 -8.93
N HIS A 25 -6.06 21.61 -9.32
CA HIS A 25 -6.10 22.60 -10.40
C HIS A 25 -5.23 22.17 -11.58
N ASP A 26 -4.83 20.90 -11.65
CA ASP A 26 -4.03 20.37 -12.73
C ASP A 26 -4.79 20.48 -14.07
N ARG A 27 -4.02 20.51 -15.15
CA ARG A 27 -4.56 20.65 -16.51
C ARG A 27 -5.27 19.37 -16.94
N ASP A 28 -6.02 19.46 -18.04
CA ASP A 28 -6.73 18.32 -18.66
C ASP A 28 -5.79 17.15 -18.97
N ASP A 29 -4.51 17.41 -19.28
CA ASP A 29 -3.49 16.37 -19.49
C ASP A 29 -3.29 15.46 -18.27
N ALA A 30 -3.54 15.95 -17.07
CA ALA A 30 -3.45 15.16 -15.83
C ALA A 30 -4.46 14.01 -15.77
N GLU A 31 -5.53 14.08 -16.54
CA GLU A 31 -6.62 13.10 -16.60
C GLU A 31 -6.45 12.08 -17.71
N ARG A 32 -5.50 12.29 -18.62
CA ARG A 32 -5.21 11.38 -19.71
C ARG A 32 -4.40 10.19 -19.28
N PHE A 33 -4.64 9.06 -19.92
CA PHE A 33 -3.77 7.90 -19.83
C PHE A 33 -2.71 7.95 -20.92
N GLY A 34 -1.47 7.74 -20.54
CA GLY A 34 -0.37 7.72 -21.50
C GLY A 34 0.93 7.28 -20.85
N LEU A 35 1.97 7.16 -21.67
CA LEU A 35 3.31 6.93 -21.17
C LEU A 35 3.84 8.17 -20.46
N GLU A 36 3.53 9.33 -21.02
CA GLU A 36 3.93 10.63 -20.50
C GLU A 36 2.90 11.72 -20.87
N PRO A 37 1.75 11.75 -20.19
CA PRO A 37 0.73 12.76 -20.50
C PRO A 37 1.16 14.13 -19.96
N ASN A 38 2.19 14.72 -20.58
CA ASN A 38 2.75 16.05 -20.28
C ASN A 38 3.24 16.26 -18.83
N PHE A 39 3.60 15.20 -18.11
CA PHE A 39 4.14 15.23 -16.75
C PHE A 39 5.44 14.43 -16.63
N GLY A 40 6.42 14.75 -17.46
CA GLY A 40 7.70 14.04 -17.55
C GLY A 40 8.48 13.96 -16.24
N CYS A 41 8.35 14.97 -15.36
CA CYS A 41 8.97 14.94 -14.04
C CYS A 41 8.44 13.79 -13.18
N CYS A 42 7.15 13.49 -13.26
CA CYS A 42 6.53 12.43 -12.48
C CYS A 42 6.90 11.05 -13.04
N THR A 43 6.91 10.90 -14.36
CA THR A 43 7.38 9.69 -15.05
C THR A 43 8.84 9.38 -14.70
N ALA A 44 9.72 10.38 -14.75
CA ALA A 44 11.15 10.22 -14.45
C ALA A 44 11.41 9.89 -12.97
N ASN A 45 10.55 10.34 -12.06
CA ASN A 45 10.72 10.14 -10.62
C ASN A 45 9.95 8.95 -10.04
N PHE A 46 9.05 8.37 -10.79
CA PHE A 46 8.18 7.27 -10.31
C PHE A 46 8.96 6.08 -9.76
N ASN A 47 10.02 5.68 -10.44
CA ASN A 47 10.84 4.54 -10.07
C ASN A 47 11.63 4.72 -8.75
N GLN A 48 11.80 5.95 -8.26
CA GLN A 48 12.45 6.22 -6.97
C GLN A 48 11.67 5.64 -5.77
N GLY A 49 10.39 5.37 -5.94
CA GLY A 49 9.56 4.78 -4.89
C GLY A 49 10.06 3.42 -4.43
N TRP A 50 10.51 2.56 -5.34
CA TRP A 50 10.90 1.20 -5.04
C TRP A 50 12.11 1.08 -4.11
N PRO A 51 13.27 1.71 -4.39
CA PRO A 51 14.41 1.66 -3.48
C PRO A 51 14.10 2.34 -2.13
N LYS A 52 13.29 3.38 -2.12
CA LYS A 52 12.85 4.02 -0.87
C LYS A 52 11.96 3.08 -0.06
N LEU A 53 11.01 2.37 -0.68
CA LEU A 53 10.19 1.36 -0.01
C LEU A 53 11.08 0.28 0.59
N ALA A 54 11.99 -0.30 -0.19
CA ALA A 54 12.89 -1.35 0.26
C ALA A 54 13.75 -0.91 1.45
N GLY A 55 14.27 0.32 1.42
CA GLY A 55 15.08 0.88 2.50
C GLY A 55 14.30 1.18 3.80
N HIS A 56 12.97 1.10 3.78
CA HIS A 56 12.12 1.44 4.94
C HIS A 56 11.25 0.27 5.44
N ILE A 57 11.50 -0.95 4.97
CA ILE A 57 10.80 -2.13 5.48
C ILE A 57 11.25 -2.43 6.92
N PHE A 58 12.56 -2.35 7.15
CA PHE A 58 13.17 -2.55 8.46
C PHE A 58 13.79 -1.25 8.97
N TRP A 59 13.67 -1.02 10.24
CA TRP A 59 14.21 0.16 10.91
C TRP A 59 15.00 -0.24 12.13
N ARG A 60 16.06 0.50 12.42
CA ARG A 60 16.78 0.39 13.68
C ARG A 60 15.99 1.10 14.78
N ALA A 61 15.70 0.40 15.85
CA ALA A 61 15.00 1.00 16.98
C ALA A 61 15.96 1.73 17.91
N THR A 62 15.58 2.90 18.43
CA THR A 62 16.39 3.71 19.36
C THR A 62 16.70 2.98 20.68
N GLY A 63 15.84 2.05 21.09
CA GLY A 63 16.05 1.19 22.27
C GLY A 63 16.82 -0.10 21.97
N GLY A 64 17.50 -0.19 20.82
CA GLY A 64 18.13 -1.41 20.32
C GLY A 64 17.14 -2.31 19.58
N GLY A 65 17.69 -3.25 18.79
CA GLY A 65 16.88 -4.18 17.99
C GLY A 65 16.34 -3.61 16.68
N VAL A 66 15.39 -4.32 16.08
CA VAL A 66 14.84 -4.04 14.76
C VAL A 66 13.33 -3.82 14.83
N ALA A 67 12.84 -2.86 14.08
CA ALA A 67 11.42 -2.64 13.86
C ALA A 67 11.03 -3.04 12.42
N VAL A 68 9.94 -3.80 12.29
CA VAL A 68 9.28 -4.11 11.01
C VAL A 68 8.11 -3.14 10.88
N GLY A 69 8.28 -2.11 10.04
CA GLY A 69 7.31 -1.02 9.89
C GLY A 69 6.43 -1.13 8.66
N ILE A 70 6.92 -1.80 7.63
CA ILE A 70 6.20 -2.04 6.37
C ILE A 70 6.15 -3.55 6.14
N PHE A 71 4.98 -4.06 5.81
CA PHE A 71 4.80 -5.48 5.52
C PHE A 71 4.94 -5.73 4.02
N ALA A 72 6.06 -6.29 3.65
CA ALA A 72 6.37 -6.79 2.31
C ALA A 72 7.36 -7.95 2.42
N PRO A 73 7.37 -8.89 1.48
CA PRO A 73 8.38 -9.94 1.44
C PRO A 73 9.77 -9.33 1.38
N ALA A 74 10.58 -9.57 2.40
CA ALA A 74 11.91 -8.97 2.49
C ALA A 74 12.82 -9.76 3.43
N SER A 75 14.13 -9.57 3.25
CA SER A 75 15.16 -10.12 4.14
C SER A 75 16.13 -9.04 4.58
N LEU A 76 16.48 -9.06 5.85
CA LEU A 76 17.49 -8.19 6.45
C LEU A 76 18.63 -9.07 6.95
N VAL A 77 19.85 -8.77 6.52
CA VAL A 77 21.07 -9.35 7.07
C VAL A 77 21.58 -8.43 8.18
N LEU A 78 21.81 -8.99 9.35
CA LEU A 78 22.38 -8.30 10.50
C LEU A 78 23.89 -8.58 10.52
N PRO A 79 24.75 -7.56 10.37
CA PRO A 79 26.18 -7.77 10.41
C PRO A 79 26.66 -8.15 11.84
N ASN A 80 27.72 -8.97 11.87
CA ASN A 80 28.35 -9.40 13.11
C ASN A 80 29.02 -8.23 13.81
N GLN A 81 28.68 -7.61 14.78
CA GLN A 81 29.25 -6.44 15.48
C GLN A 81 28.44 -5.15 15.39
N THR A 82 27.17 -5.23 15.42
CA THR A 82 26.36 -4.02 15.54
C THR A 82 25.91 -3.82 16.98
N GLU A 83 25.68 -2.56 17.32
CA GLU A 83 24.97 -2.16 18.55
C GLU A 83 23.58 -2.79 18.67
N THR A 84 23.10 -3.46 17.63
CA THR A 84 21.82 -4.15 17.55
C THR A 84 21.83 -5.56 18.15
N GLY A 85 23.01 -6.10 18.52
CA GLY A 85 23.00 -7.30 19.36
C GLY A 85 23.59 -8.58 18.77
N GLY A 86 24.23 -8.56 17.62
CA GLY A 86 24.87 -9.74 16.99
C GLY A 86 24.41 -9.97 15.56
N GLY A 87 25.09 -10.90 14.87
CA GLY A 87 24.81 -11.28 13.50
C GLY A 87 23.54 -12.09 13.32
N GLY A 88 23.20 -12.34 12.05
CA GLY A 88 22.05 -13.17 11.69
C GLY A 88 21.18 -12.58 10.62
N SER A 89 19.91 -12.99 10.58
CA SER A 89 18.96 -12.49 9.61
C SER A 89 17.53 -12.44 10.15
N LEU A 90 16.75 -11.52 9.58
CA LEU A 90 15.29 -11.47 9.69
C LEU A 90 14.69 -11.60 8.31
N ARG A 91 13.65 -12.39 8.19
CA ARG A 91 12.90 -12.54 6.94
C ARG A 91 11.41 -12.34 7.19
N VAL A 92 10.79 -11.46 6.42
CA VAL A 92 9.34 -11.27 6.38
C VAL A 92 8.77 -12.08 5.23
N VAL A 93 7.76 -12.90 5.54
CA VAL A 93 6.99 -13.71 4.59
C VAL A 93 5.53 -13.30 4.72
N THR A 94 4.93 -12.83 3.63
CA THR A 94 3.55 -12.34 3.64
C THR A 94 3.06 -12.07 2.21
N ASP A 95 1.76 -12.18 2.00
CA ASP A 95 1.03 -11.68 0.83
C ASP A 95 0.19 -10.43 1.18
N TYR A 96 0.56 -9.74 2.26
CA TYR A 96 -0.05 -8.46 2.64
C TYR A 96 0.07 -7.43 1.49
N PRO A 97 -0.97 -6.67 1.15
CA PRO A 97 -2.23 -6.45 1.89
C PRO A 97 -3.38 -7.38 1.48
N PHE A 98 -3.14 -8.39 0.64
CA PHE A 98 -4.20 -9.30 0.16
C PHE A 98 -4.52 -10.37 1.19
N GLU A 99 -3.53 -10.77 1.99
CA GLU A 99 -3.69 -11.63 3.15
C GLU A 99 -3.39 -10.87 4.46
N ASP A 100 -3.96 -11.37 5.55
CA ASP A 100 -3.93 -10.67 6.84
C ASP A 100 -2.87 -11.25 7.79
N GLU A 101 -2.02 -12.15 7.29
CA GLU A 101 -0.98 -12.82 8.09
C GLU A 101 0.41 -12.38 7.65
N ILE A 102 1.23 -12.05 8.62
CA ILE A 102 2.62 -11.66 8.47
C ILE A 102 3.49 -12.57 9.33
N GLU A 103 4.40 -13.28 8.69
CA GLU A 103 5.37 -14.12 9.37
C GLU A 103 6.74 -13.44 9.36
N ILE A 104 7.40 -13.41 10.52
CA ILE A 104 8.76 -12.91 10.66
C ILE A 104 9.62 -14.06 11.21
N ILE A 105 10.55 -14.51 10.40
CA ILE A 105 11.49 -15.59 10.74
C ILE A 105 12.80 -14.95 11.14
N ALA A 106 13.23 -15.19 12.36
CA ALA A 106 14.49 -14.71 12.90
C ALA A 106 15.49 -15.86 13.05
N GLN A 107 16.66 -15.67 12.46
CA GLN A 107 17.85 -16.50 12.67
C GLN A 107 18.95 -15.56 13.15
N ILE A 108 19.10 -15.41 14.47
CA ILE A 108 19.96 -14.42 15.10
C ILE A 108 20.91 -15.07 16.07
N GLU A 109 22.10 -14.49 16.26
CA GLU A 109 23.12 -15.04 17.15
C GLU A 109 22.86 -14.71 18.62
N LYS A 110 22.31 -13.54 18.89
CA LYS A 110 22.03 -13.06 20.24
C LYS A 110 20.60 -12.54 20.36
N PRO A 111 19.93 -12.76 21.49
CA PRO A 111 18.59 -12.20 21.71
C PRO A 111 18.56 -10.68 21.52
N MET A 112 17.56 -10.19 20.81
CA MET A 112 17.36 -8.77 20.59
C MET A 112 15.86 -8.40 20.62
N PRO A 113 15.51 -7.13 20.91
CA PRO A 113 14.14 -6.66 20.78
C PRO A 113 13.70 -6.64 19.31
N LEU A 114 12.47 -7.11 19.07
CA LEU A 114 11.76 -6.93 17.79
C LEU A 114 10.53 -6.05 18.02
N TYR A 115 10.35 -5.07 17.16
CA TYR A 115 9.18 -4.22 17.17
C TYR A 115 8.36 -4.49 15.90
N VAL A 116 7.11 -4.87 16.06
CA VAL A 116 6.22 -5.17 14.94
C VAL A 116 5.10 -4.14 14.92
N ARG A 117 4.91 -3.49 13.79
CA ARG A 117 3.84 -2.51 13.63
C ARG A 117 2.48 -3.20 13.62
N VAL A 118 1.52 -2.65 14.35
CA VAL A 118 0.11 -2.98 14.19
C VAL A 118 -0.57 -1.79 13.52
N PRO A 119 -1.15 -1.95 12.32
CA PRO A 119 -1.78 -0.86 11.60
C PRO A 119 -2.95 -0.24 12.37
N GLY A 120 -3.19 1.06 12.22
CA GLY A 120 -4.26 1.76 12.95
C GLY A 120 -5.69 1.35 12.60
N TRP A 121 -5.87 0.67 11.46
CA TRP A 121 -7.15 0.08 11.06
C TRP A 121 -7.41 -1.31 11.66
N ALA A 122 -6.38 -1.95 12.26
CA ALA A 122 -6.51 -3.26 12.87
C ALA A 122 -6.94 -3.11 14.33
N ASP A 123 -8.23 -3.15 14.58
CA ASP A 123 -8.80 -3.05 15.93
C ASP A 123 -8.37 -4.23 16.82
N LYS A 124 -8.10 -5.37 16.20
CA LYS A 124 -7.63 -6.59 16.85
C LYS A 124 -6.50 -7.20 16.05
N ALA A 125 -5.49 -7.68 16.74
CA ALA A 125 -4.39 -8.44 16.18
C ALA A 125 -4.01 -9.57 17.14
N GLU A 126 -3.55 -10.68 16.59
CA GLU A 126 -3.02 -11.80 17.36
C GLU A 126 -1.53 -11.94 17.03
N LEU A 127 -0.70 -11.96 18.06
CA LEU A 127 0.71 -12.25 17.94
C LEU A 127 0.97 -13.66 18.49
N ALA A 128 1.60 -14.49 17.70
CA ALA A 128 2.05 -15.80 18.11
C ALA A 128 3.57 -15.89 17.94
N MET A 129 4.23 -16.55 18.87
CA MET A 129 5.68 -16.81 18.82
C MET A 129 5.93 -18.30 19.00
N THR A 130 6.80 -18.84 18.16
CA THR A 130 7.25 -20.23 18.24
C THR A 130 8.76 -20.25 18.29
N PHE A 131 9.31 -20.99 19.26
CA PHE A 131 10.74 -21.16 19.49
C PHE A 131 11.10 -22.63 19.29
N ASP A 132 12.12 -22.93 18.51
CA ASP A 132 12.70 -24.27 18.34
C ASP A 132 11.67 -25.41 18.25
N GLY A 133 10.57 -25.20 17.53
CA GLY A 133 9.50 -26.20 17.37
C GLY A 133 8.58 -26.36 18.58
N SER A 134 8.69 -25.52 19.60
CA SER A 134 7.79 -25.51 20.76
C SER A 134 6.35 -25.10 20.38
N ALA A 135 5.41 -25.34 21.27
CA ALA A 135 4.06 -24.84 21.11
C ALA A 135 4.05 -23.30 21.05
N PRO A 136 3.26 -22.68 20.15
CA PRO A 136 3.21 -21.23 20.03
C PRO A 136 2.67 -20.57 21.30
N VAL A 137 3.38 -19.57 21.78
CA VAL A 137 2.88 -18.62 22.79
C VAL A 137 2.06 -17.57 22.05
N ARG A 138 0.81 -17.37 22.43
CA ARG A 138 -0.12 -16.44 21.77
C ARG A 138 -0.49 -15.30 22.70
N GLU A 139 -0.55 -14.11 22.13
CA GLU A 139 -1.01 -12.90 22.79
C GLU A 139 -2.04 -12.20 21.93
N LEU A 140 -3.22 -11.91 22.48
CA LEU A 140 -4.22 -11.10 21.81
C LEU A 140 -3.89 -9.62 22.02
N LEU A 141 -3.56 -8.94 20.93
CA LEU A 141 -3.20 -7.53 20.93
C LEU A 141 -4.41 -6.66 20.65
N HIS A 142 -4.65 -5.69 21.53
CA HIS A 142 -5.56 -4.59 21.28
C HIS A 142 -4.74 -3.36 20.90
N ALA A 143 -4.54 -3.16 19.62
CA ALA A 143 -3.77 -2.02 19.14
C ALA A 143 -4.63 -0.76 19.07
N LYS A 144 -4.12 0.31 19.63
CA LYS A 144 -4.65 1.65 19.39
C LYS A 144 -3.75 2.37 18.38
N ASN A 145 -4.34 2.81 17.27
CA ASN A 145 -3.79 3.83 16.37
C ASN A 145 -2.33 3.64 15.93
N GLY A 146 -2.02 2.56 15.24
CA GLY A 146 -0.73 2.44 14.56
C GLY A 146 0.47 2.29 15.49
N THR A 147 0.31 1.53 16.58
CA THR A 147 1.38 1.28 17.53
C THR A 147 2.36 0.19 17.07
N PHE A 148 3.55 0.19 17.65
CA PHE A 148 4.47 -0.93 17.57
C PHE A 148 4.35 -1.79 18.83
N VAL A 149 4.21 -3.09 18.62
CA VAL A 149 4.31 -4.07 19.70
C VAL A 149 5.77 -4.48 19.84
N ARG A 150 6.27 -4.44 21.06
CA ARG A 150 7.62 -4.87 21.38
C ARG A 150 7.62 -6.32 21.83
N VAL A 151 8.27 -7.18 21.05
CA VAL A 151 8.67 -8.50 21.49
C VAL A 151 10.02 -8.36 22.20
N GLN A 152 10.04 -8.58 23.50
CA GLN A 152 11.29 -8.46 24.29
C GLN A 152 12.20 -9.64 24.03
N ALA A 153 13.48 -9.36 23.81
CA ALA A 153 14.51 -10.37 23.72
C ALA A 153 14.13 -11.58 22.84
N LEU A 154 13.82 -11.29 21.56
CA LEU A 154 13.56 -12.33 20.56
C LEU A 154 14.70 -13.38 20.61
N PRO A 155 14.43 -14.65 20.97
CA PRO A 155 15.44 -15.68 21.01
C PRO A 155 15.99 -16.02 19.60
N PRO A 156 17.16 -16.65 19.50
CA PRO A 156 17.59 -17.28 18.26
C PRO A 156 16.56 -18.27 17.72
N SER A 157 16.46 -18.41 16.40
CA SER A 157 15.54 -19.35 15.74
C SER A 157 14.06 -19.18 16.14
N THR A 158 13.58 -17.94 16.09
CA THR A 158 12.20 -17.61 16.43
C THR A 158 11.37 -17.34 15.17
N ARG A 159 10.14 -17.82 15.20
CA ARG A 159 9.09 -17.46 14.27
C ARG A 159 8.05 -16.61 15.00
N VAL A 160 7.80 -15.42 14.50
CA VAL A 160 6.76 -14.51 14.97
C VAL A 160 5.69 -14.41 13.91
N THR A 161 4.45 -14.71 14.25
CA THR A 161 3.31 -14.59 13.35
C THR A 161 2.38 -13.51 13.88
N LEU A 162 2.16 -12.46 13.09
CA LEU A 162 1.16 -11.44 13.35
C LEU A 162 -0.04 -11.72 12.46
N LYS A 163 -1.20 -11.95 13.07
CA LYS A 163 -2.47 -12.10 12.37
C LYS A 163 -3.35 -10.89 12.62
N LEU A 164 -3.58 -10.12 11.57
CA LEU A 164 -4.43 -8.93 11.61
C LEU A 164 -5.90 -9.33 11.46
N ARG A 165 -6.79 -8.53 12.05
CA ARG A 165 -8.25 -8.73 11.98
C ARG A 165 -8.88 -7.49 11.37
N PRO A 166 -8.88 -7.37 10.02
CA PRO A 166 -9.49 -6.23 9.37
C PRO A 166 -11.00 -6.31 9.43
N THR A 167 -11.61 -5.15 9.59
CA THR A 167 -13.05 -4.96 9.41
C THR A 167 -13.31 -4.21 8.11
N THR A 168 -14.45 -4.47 7.48
CA THR A 168 -14.90 -3.67 6.34
C THR A 168 -15.53 -2.40 6.87
N ARG A 169 -15.12 -1.25 6.34
CA ARG A 169 -15.66 0.07 6.70
C ARG A 169 -16.03 0.87 5.46
N LEU A 170 -17.02 1.71 5.63
CA LEU A 170 -17.36 2.76 4.68
C LEU A 170 -16.79 4.09 5.18
N GLU A 171 -16.12 4.81 4.30
CA GLU A 171 -15.62 6.14 4.58
C GLU A 171 -16.34 7.14 3.67
N GLN A 172 -17.00 8.12 4.28
CA GLN A 172 -17.69 9.18 3.57
C GLN A 172 -16.72 10.31 3.24
N TRP A 173 -16.72 10.74 2.00
CA TRP A 173 -15.89 11.86 1.56
C TRP A 173 -16.62 13.19 1.82
N ALA A 174 -16.01 14.04 2.63
CA ALA A 174 -16.62 15.30 3.06
C ALA A 174 -16.88 16.28 1.89
N LYS A 175 -16.05 16.24 0.85
CA LYS A 175 -16.19 17.07 -0.34
C LYS A 175 -16.49 16.16 -1.53
N GLY A 176 -17.70 16.02 -1.95
CA GLY A 176 -18.04 15.18 -3.11
C GLY A 176 -19.15 14.20 -2.84
N GLY A 177 -19.54 13.98 -1.59
CA GLY A 177 -20.72 13.19 -1.22
C GLY A 177 -20.62 11.69 -1.52
N GLY A 178 -19.43 11.20 -1.88
CA GLY A 178 -19.20 9.79 -2.20
C GLY A 178 -18.76 8.98 -0.99
N TYR A 179 -18.69 7.66 -1.19
CA TYR A 179 -18.20 6.70 -0.20
C TYR A 179 -17.08 5.86 -0.82
N SER A 180 -16.10 5.50 -0.02
CA SER A 180 -15.15 4.45 -0.33
C SER A 180 -15.33 3.26 0.60
N VAL A 181 -15.09 2.08 0.06
CA VAL A 181 -15.15 0.82 0.81
C VAL A 181 -13.73 0.39 1.11
N HIS A 182 -13.45 0.12 2.37
CA HIS A 182 -12.12 -0.32 2.81
C HIS A 182 -12.21 -1.64 3.56
N ARG A 183 -11.22 -2.49 3.37
CA ARG A 183 -10.97 -3.65 4.23
C ARG A 183 -9.48 -3.69 4.55
N GLY A 184 -9.14 -3.45 5.80
CA GLY A 184 -7.75 -3.32 6.19
C GLY A 184 -7.04 -2.17 5.46
N ALA A 185 -5.97 -2.47 4.77
CA ALA A 185 -5.22 -1.52 3.95
C ALA A 185 -5.77 -1.37 2.52
N LEU A 186 -6.68 -2.25 2.11
CA LEU A 186 -7.26 -2.21 0.77
C LEU A 186 -8.42 -1.23 0.71
N MET A 187 -8.44 -0.44 -0.36
CA MET A 187 -9.58 0.36 -0.77
C MET A 187 -10.15 -0.24 -2.05
N PHE A 188 -11.45 -0.45 -2.08
CA PHE A 188 -12.14 -1.06 -3.20
C PHE A 188 -12.82 -0.02 -4.07
N SER A 189 -12.79 -0.24 -5.36
CA SER A 189 -13.53 0.54 -6.36
C SER A 189 -14.44 -0.37 -7.18
N LEU A 190 -15.53 0.19 -7.68
CA LEU A 190 -16.35 -0.51 -8.66
C LEU A 190 -15.61 -0.54 -10.01
N PRO A 191 -15.53 -1.68 -10.67
CA PRO A 191 -14.97 -1.76 -12.00
C PRO A 191 -15.89 -1.03 -12.99
N ILE A 192 -15.32 -0.10 -13.73
CA ILE A 192 -16.02 0.59 -14.84
C ILE A 192 -15.28 0.25 -16.11
N ALA A 193 -15.99 -0.30 -17.08
CA ALA A 193 -15.42 -0.56 -18.39
C ALA A 193 -15.08 0.76 -19.09
N PRO A 194 -13.80 0.99 -19.45
CA PRO A 194 -13.40 2.23 -20.11
C PRO A 194 -13.51 2.13 -21.62
N ASN A 195 -13.91 3.23 -22.25
CA ASN A 195 -13.63 3.48 -23.66
C ASN A 195 -12.41 4.39 -23.75
N PHE A 196 -11.43 4.01 -24.55
CA PHE A 196 -10.25 4.80 -24.81
C PHE A 196 -10.33 5.43 -26.20
N THR A 197 -10.10 6.73 -26.27
CA THR A 197 -9.93 7.47 -27.52
C THR A 197 -8.58 8.14 -27.56
N VAL A 198 -7.88 8.08 -28.68
CA VAL A 198 -6.59 8.73 -28.81
C VAL A 198 -6.78 10.24 -28.73
N ALA A 199 -6.12 10.88 -27.79
CA ALA A 199 -6.15 12.31 -27.57
C ALA A 199 -4.94 13.02 -28.18
N ALA A 200 -3.75 12.38 -28.14
CA ALA A 200 -2.53 12.91 -28.71
C ALA A 200 -1.58 11.80 -29.17
N HIS A 201 -0.78 12.11 -30.20
CA HIS A 201 0.31 11.27 -30.68
C HIS A 201 1.63 11.99 -30.43
N HIS A 202 2.61 11.32 -29.83
CA HIS A 202 3.87 11.97 -29.47
C HIS A 202 5.03 11.61 -30.41
N PHE A 203 5.16 10.38 -30.85
CA PHE A 203 6.28 9.91 -31.65
C PHE A 203 5.82 9.11 -32.89
N GLY A 204 5.15 9.78 -33.82
CA GLY A 204 4.62 9.12 -35.02
C GLY A 204 3.50 8.12 -34.70
N ASP A 205 3.37 7.08 -35.53
CA ASP A 205 2.29 6.09 -35.43
C ASP A 205 2.51 4.99 -34.36
N GLN A 206 3.45 5.18 -33.47
CA GLN A 206 3.70 4.18 -32.42
C GLN A 206 2.62 4.27 -31.34
N THR A 207 1.80 3.24 -31.25
CA THR A 207 0.68 3.15 -30.29
C THR A 207 1.10 3.26 -28.82
N MET A 208 2.36 2.97 -28.50
CA MET A 208 2.89 3.11 -27.14
C MET A 208 3.13 4.55 -26.70
N SER A 209 3.19 5.48 -27.65
CA SER A 209 3.44 6.91 -27.38
C SER A 209 2.16 7.75 -27.39
N ASN A 210 1.01 7.13 -27.52
CA ASN A 210 -0.26 7.85 -27.56
C ASN A 210 -0.75 8.17 -26.15
N ASP A 211 -1.31 9.34 -26.00
CA ASP A 211 -2.19 9.67 -24.88
C ASP A 211 -3.65 9.37 -25.23
N TYR A 212 -4.37 8.94 -24.23
CA TYR A 212 -5.76 8.51 -24.38
C TYR A 212 -6.67 9.25 -23.41
N ASP A 213 -7.75 9.77 -23.94
CA ASP A 213 -8.92 10.16 -23.16
C ASP A 213 -9.73 8.92 -22.82
N THR A 214 -10.33 8.92 -21.62
CA THR A 214 -11.17 7.81 -21.15
C THR A 214 -12.57 8.29 -20.85
N THR A 215 -13.54 7.46 -21.27
CA THR A 215 -14.94 7.62 -20.90
C THR A 215 -15.48 6.29 -20.40
N ALA A 216 -16.53 6.32 -19.58
CA ALA A 216 -17.21 5.10 -19.18
C ALA A 216 -17.95 4.50 -20.37
N ALA A 217 -17.83 3.19 -20.60
CA ALA A 217 -18.54 2.48 -21.64
C ALA A 217 -20.05 2.38 -21.35
N SER A 218 -20.41 2.41 -20.06
CA SER A 218 -21.80 2.45 -19.60
C SER A 218 -21.91 3.37 -18.39
N CYS A 219 -23.06 4.03 -18.25
CA CYS A 219 -23.40 4.74 -17.03
C CYS A 219 -23.76 3.72 -15.95
N LEU A 220 -22.79 3.30 -15.17
CA LEU A 220 -23.10 2.71 -13.88
C LEU A 220 -23.63 3.84 -13.00
N LEU A 221 -24.66 3.56 -12.20
CA LEU A 221 -25.09 4.41 -11.09
C LEU A 221 -23.94 4.56 -10.09
N TYR A 222 -22.96 5.31 -10.52
CA TYR A 222 -21.82 5.61 -9.72
C TYR A 222 -22.19 6.80 -8.86
N THR A 223 -21.75 6.81 -7.67
CA THR A 223 -21.91 7.86 -6.65
C THR A 223 -21.37 9.22 -7.11
N SER A 224 -21.80 9.67 -8.27
CA SER A 224 -21.77 11.07 -8.63
C SER A 224 -22.83 11.77 -7.78
N PRO A 225 -22.52 12.87 -7.13
CA PRO A 225 -23.49 13.60 -6.33
C PRO A 225 -24.66 14.19 -7.18
N SER A 226 -24.65 13.99 -8.49
CA SER A 226 -25.71 14.47 -9.36
C SER A 226 -26.13 13.42 -10.42
N PRO A 227 -27.42 13.06 -10.47
CA PRO A 227 -27.97 12.26 -11.58
C PRO A 227 -27.85 12.92 -12.96
N ARG A 228 -27.40 14.18 -13.01
CA ARG A 228 -27.23 14.93 -14.27
C ARG A 228 -26.02 14.52 -15.06
N ASP A 229 -25.02 13.90 -14.41
CA ASP A 229 -23.75 13.52 -15.06
C ASP A 229 -23.86 12.23 -15.89
N CYS A 230 -24.99 11.53 -15.83
CA CYS A 230 -25.29 10.36 -16.63
C CYS A 230 -26.11 10.64 -17.89
N ARG A 231 -26.31 11.88 -18.24
CA ARG A 231 -26.94 12.19 -19.54
C ARG A 231 -25.90 12.17 -20.66
N LEU A 232 -26.01 11.21 -21.53
CA LEU A 232 -25.37 11.15 -22.85
C LEU A 232 -25.86 12.31 -23.74
#